data_1b3d649e3717d1913bc4c90809ee52f0
#
_entry.id   1b3d649e3717d1913bc4c90809ee52f0
#
_cell.length_a   1.000
_cell.length_b   1.000
_cell.length_c   1.000
_cell.angle_alpha   90.00
_cell.angle_beta   90.00
_cell.angle_gamma   90.00
#
_symmetry.space_group_name_H-M   'P 1'
#
loop_
_entity.id
_entity.type
_entity.pdbx_description
1 polymer ?
#
loop_
_entity_poly.entity_id
_entity_poly.type
_entity_poly.pdbx_seq_one_letter_code
_entity_poly.pdbx_strand_id
1 'polypeptide(L)'
;MGRTVVRVTSSASDRLRTDRWLRLDGTTNTRDLGGLPTVDGGTTVPGRVLRSDNLQTLSESDVRRLVDDVGLREVVDLRTTAEVLLEGRGPLRDVPEVTHRHFTLLPERGHHTDVFAVEETDLPELPADWAESILPRQVDEGDQEEPPAVRSYLGYLAHRPENVVAALRTLAAGSDGATVVHCAAGKDRTGVVVAFALTVAGVPDEEVVADYALTAKVIDDLVAKLRSSPTYAEDMVRRDVASHTPRAETMRRVLELLDERHGGPAGWLTTHGFGPEEQAALRARLRD
;
A
#
# COMPACT_ATOMS: atom_id res chain seq x y z
N MET A 1 -26.03 -43.63 1.56
CA MET A 1 -24.73 -42.97 1.68
C MET A 1 -24.94 -41.46 1.76
N GLY A 2 -25.01 -40.92 2.99
CA GLY A 2 -25.26 -39.47 3.22
C GLY A 2 -23.97 -38.70 3.10
N ARG A 3 -23.89 -37.72 2.22
CA ARG A 3 -22.81 -36.73 2.17
C ARG A 3 -23.00 -35.73 3.33
N THR A 4 -22.14 -35.83 4.34
CA THR A 4 -22.04 -34.81 5.38
C THR A 4 -21.43 -33.53 4.74
N VAL A 5 -22.25 -32.50 4.57
CA VAL A 5 -21.77 -31.16 4.20
C VAL A 5 -21.17 -30.55 5.45
N VAL A 6 -19.84 -30.52 5.53
CA VAL A 6 -19.12 -29.74 6.56
C VAL A 6 -19.35 -28.27 6.24
N ARG A 7 -20.22 -27.59 7.00
CA ARG A 7 -20.31 -26.14 7.01
C ARG A 7 -19.03 -25.60 7.70
N VAL A 8 -18.11 -25.08 6.92
CA VAL A 8 -17.01 -24.28 7.44
C VAL A 8 -17.64 -22.98 7.99
N THR A 9 -17.78 -22.91 9.30
CA THR A 9 -18.16 -21.66 9.98
C THR A 9 -16.96 -20.73 9.96
N SER A 10 -16.99 -19.69 9.12
CA SER A 10 -15.95 -18.66 9.16
C SER A 10 -15.93 -18.02 10.55
N SER A 11 -14.73 -17.81 11.09
CA SER A 11 -14.55 -17.17 12.41
C SER A 11 -15.09 -15.73 12.41
N ALA A 12 -15.36 -15.16 13.60
CA ALA A 12 -15.76 -13.76 13.71
C ALA A 12 -14.71 -12.82 13.10
N SER A 13 -13.42 -13.15 13.25
CA SER A 13 -12.31 -12.42 12.64
C SER A 13 -12.28 -12.53 11.10
N ASP A 14 -12.72 -13.66 10.51
CA ASP A 14 -12.85 -13.79 9.06
C ASP A 14 -13.99 -12.94 8.51
N ARG A 15 -15.09 -12.80 9.25
CA ARG A 15 -16.22 -11.94 8.88
C ARG A 15 -15.85 -10.47 8.92
N LEU A 16 -15.18 -10.00 9.97
CA LEU A 16 -14.68 -8.62 10.08
C LEU A 16 -13.70 -8.29 8.96
N ARG A 17 -12.80 -9.21 8.61
CA ARG A 17 -11.88 -9.04 7.47
C ARG A 17 -12.58 -8.97 6.11
N THR A 18 -13.71 -9.63 5.94
CA THR A 18 -14.48 -9.63 4.69
C THR A 18 -15.27 -8.33 4.51
N ASP A 19 -15.75 -7.73 5.60
CA ASP A 19 -16.56 -6.51 5.57
C ASP A 19 -15.74 -5.22 5.35
N ARG A 20 -14.39 -5.28 5.39
CA ARG A 20 -13.50 -4.12 5.14
C ARG A 20 -13.29 -3.78 3.67
N TRP A 21 -13.70 -4.65 2.74
CA TRP A 21 -13.55 -4.42 1.31
C TRP A 21 -14.49 -3.34 0.79
N LEU A 22 -13.93 -2.36 0.08
CA LEU A 22 -14.70 -1.40 -0.72
C LEU A 22 -14.80 -1.94 -2.15
N ARG A 23 -16.01 -2.27 -2.57
CA ARG A 23 -16.27 -2.71 -3.95
C ARG A 23 -16.41 -1.48 -4.83
N LEU A 24 -15.41 -1.21 -5.63
CA LEU A 24 -15.34 -0.14 -6.63
C LEU A 24 -15.17 -0.78 -8.01
N ASP A 25 -15.70 -0.14 -9.04
CA ASP A 25 -15.61 -0.65 -10.40
C ASP A 25 -14.17 -0.55 -10.94
N GLY A 26 -13.48 0.53 -10.58
CA GLY A 26 -12.14 0.84 -11.05
C GLY A 26 -11.00 0.23 -10.23
N THR A 27 -11.26 -0.43 -9.09
CA THR A 27 -10.22 -1.05 -8.26
C THR A 27 -10.58 -2.47 -7.85
N THR A 28 -9.56 -3.25 -7.57
CA THR A 28 -9.71 -4.67 -7.21
C THR A 28 -9.30 -4.93 -5.77
N ASN A 29 -8.35 -4.15 -5.24
CA ASN A 29 -7.70 -4.42 -3.95
C ASN A 29 -7.96 -3.33 -2.89
N THR A 30 -9.06 -2.56 -3.03
CA THR A 30 -9.38 -1.48 -2.09
C THR A 30 -10.05 -1.99 -0.83
N ARG A 31 -9.51 -1.61 0.34
CA ARG A 31 -10.08 -1.93 1.64
C ARG A 31 -9.69 -0.96 2.73
N ASP A 32 -10.52 -0.88 3.76
CA ASP A 32 -10.30 -0.13 4.99
C ASP A 32 -9.34 -0.86 5.93
N LEU A 33 -8.49 -0.13 6.64
CA LEU A 33 -7.62 -0.66 7.69
C LEU A 33 -8.31 -0.66 9.08
N GLY A 34 -9.55 -0.22 9.18
CA GLY A 34 -10.34 -0.25 10.41
C GLY A 34 -10.81 -1.64 10.82
N GLY A 35 -11.15 -1.79 12.10
CA GLY A 35 -11.67 -3.03 12.68
C GLY A 35 -10.63 -4.12 12.95
N LEU A 36 -9.33 -3.83 12.83
CA LEU A 36 -8.26 -4.75 13.22
C LEU A 36 -8.03 -4.69 14.73
N PRO A 37 -7.86 -5.83 15.42
CA PRO A 37 -7.61 -5.84 16.85
C PRO A 37 -6.24 -5.23 17.19
N THR A 38 -6.12 -4.67 18.39
CA THR A 38 -4.86 -4.17 18.93
C THR A 38 -4.47 -4.94 20.19
N VAL A 39 -3.17 -4.98 20.50
CA VAL A 39 -2.61 -5.76 21.63
C VAL A 39 -3.18 -5.39 22.99
N ASP A 40 -3.73 -4.18 23.14
CA ASP A 40 -4.35 -3.68 24.37
C ASP A 40 -5.89 -3.86 24.40
N GLY A 41 -6.44 -4.63 23.47
CA GLY A 41 -7.86 -5.01 23.43
C GLY A 41 -8.78 -4.03 22.70
N GLY A 42 -8.22 -2.96 22.05
CA GLY A 42 -8.96 -2.06 21.18
C GLY A 42 -9.02 -2.55 19.73
N THR A 43 -9.44 -1.67 18.84
CA THR A 43 -9.44 -1.90 17.37
C THR A 43 -9.02 -0.64 16.64
N THR A 44 -8.53 -0.80 15.41
CA THR A 44 -8.35 0.34 14.51
C THR A 44 -9.70 0.92 14.08
N VAL A 45 -9.75 2.23 13.88
CA VAL A 45 -10.99 2.97 13.55
C VAL A 45 -11.24 2.92 12.04
N PRO A 46 -12.46 2.52 11.61
CA PRO A 46 -12.85 2.55 10.21
C PRO A 46 -12.89 3.96 9.63
N GLY A 47 -12.69 4.06 8.30
CA GLY A 47 -12.79 5.33 7.57
C GLY A 47 -11.62 6.29 7.77
N ARG A 48 -10.54 5.87 8.41
CA ARG A 48 -9.34 6.70 8.60
C ARG A 48 -8.31 6.48 7.51
N VAL A 49 -7.93 5.23 7.30
CA VAL A 49 -6.92 4.85 6.32
C VAL A 49 -7.41 3.67 5.49
N LEU A 50 -7.34 3.83 4.18
CA LEU A 50 -7.62 2.79 3.20
C LEU A 50 -6.33 2.40 2.48
N ARG A 51 -6.29 1.19 1.98
CA ARG A 51 -5.28 0.77 1.00
C ARG A 51 -5.93 0.38 -0.31
N SER A 52 -5.23 0.56 -1.44
CA SER A 52 -5.76 0.27 -2.76
C SER A 52 -4.66 -0.14 -3.76
N ASP A 53 -5.09 -0.75 -4.85
CA ASP A 53 -4.36 -0.78 -6.12
C ASP A 53 -4.52 0.54 -6.87
N ASN A 54 -4.04 0.60 -8.11
CA ASN A 54 -4.05 1.79 -8.96
C ASN A 54 -5.45 2.42 -9.11
N LEU A 55 -5.54 3.74 -8.90
CA LEU A 55 -6.77 4.54 -8.85
C LEU A 55 -7.12 5.23 -10.20
N GLN A 56 -6.33 5.01 -11.26
CA GLN A 56 -6.51 5.72 -12.53
C GLN A 56 -7.75 5.33 -13.31
N THR A 57 -8.30 4.14 -13.03
CA THR A 57 -9.48 3.60 -13.72
C THR A 57 -10.78 3.72 -12.92
N LEU A 58 -10.81 4.53 -11.87
CA LEU A 58 -12.02 4.80 -11.10
C LEU A 58 -13.11 5.40 -11.99
N SER A 59 -14.34 4.92 -11.84
CA SER A 59 -15.52 5.49 -12.47
C SER A 59 -16.01 6.74 -11.70
N GLU A 60 -16.88 7.54 -12.30
CA GLU A 60 -17.52 8.67 -11.60
C GLU A 60 -18.29 8.22 -10.36
N SER A 61 -18.89 7.03 -10.39
CA SER A 61 -19.57 6.45 -9.23
C SER A 61 -18.60 6.09 -8.11
N ASP A 62 -17.42 5.57 -8.46
CA ASP A 62 -16.36 5.28 -7.50
C ASP A 62 -15.82 6.55 -6.85
N VAL A 63 -15.59 7.59 -7.65
CA VAL A 63 -15.15 8.90 -7.15
C VAL A 63 -16.15 9.46 -6.15
N ARG A 64 -17.44 9.50 -6.50
CA ARG A 64 -18.50 9.94 -5.58
C ARG A 64 -18.50 9.11 -4.30
N ARG A 65 -18.46 7.79 -4.41
CA ARG A 65 -18.43 6.90 -3.25
C ARG A 65 -17.23 7.14 -2.33
N LEU A 66 -16.04 7.33 -2.90
CA LEU A 66 -14.84 7.64 -2.12
C LEU A 66 -14.91 9.02 -1.47
N VAL A 67 -15.34 10.04 -2.20
CA VAL A 67 -15.34 11.44 -1.74
C VAL A 67 -16.49 11.75 -0.81
N ASP A 68 -17.71 11.32 -1.17
CA ASP A 68 -18.93 11.69 -0.47
C ASP A 68 -19.27 10.69 0.67
N ASP A 69 -19.21 9.36 0.39
CA ASP A 69 -19.62 8.36 1.38
C ASP A 69 -18.48 7.99 2.34
N VAL A 70 -17.26 7.80 1.83
CA VAL A 70 -16.08 7.45 2.64
C VAL A 70 -15.41 8.68 3.23
N GLY A 71 -15.60 9.85 2.61
CA GLY A 71 -14.97 11.10 3.04
C GLY A 71 -13.49 11.16 2.70
N LEU A 72 -13.07 10.60 1.55
CA LEU A 72 -11.67 10.65 1.10
C LEU A 72 -11.22 12.11 0.92
N ARG A 73 -10.07 12.46 1.50
CA ARG A 73 -9.46 13.79 1.40
C ARG A 73 -8.00 13.76 1.00
N GLU A 74 -7.36 12.59 1.06
CA GLU A 74 -5.94 12.50 0.76
C GLU A 74 -5.58 11.18 0.07
N VAL A 75 -4.71 11.28 -0.93
CA VAL A 75 -4.15 10.15 -1.69
C VAL A 75 -2.63 10.15 -1.47
N VAL A 76 -2.10 9.01 -1.02
CA VAL A 76 -0.67 8.73 -0.94
C VAL A 76 -0.32 7.73 -2.04
N ASP A 77 0.35 8.20 -3.09
CA ASP A 77 0.78 7.42 -4.23
C ASP A 77 2.25 6.99 -4.06
N LEU A 78 2.49 5.69 -4.06
CA LEU A 78 3.82 5.09 -3.86
C LEU A 78 4.45 4.59 -5.16
N ARG A 79 3.87 4.91 -6.30
CA ARG A 79 4.37 4.50 -7.63
C ARG A 79 5.61 5.29 -8.01
N THR A 80 6.30 4.83 -9.04
CA THR A 80 7.39 5.60 -9.66
C THR A 80 6.83 6.80 -10.43
N THR A 81 7.67 7.80 -10.67
CA THR A 81 7.32 8.93 -11.53
C THR A 81 6.92 8.46 -12.93
N ALA A 82 7.63 7.48 -13.49
CA ALA A 82 7.30 6.90 -14.78
C ALA A 82 5.91 6.24 -14.78
N GLU A 83 5.56 5.47 -13.75
CA GLU A 83 4.21 4.90 -13.60
C GLU A 83 3.13 5.98 -13.57
N VAL A 84 3.36 7.07 -12.82
CA VAL A 84 2.40 8.18 -12.71
C VAL A 84 2.21 8.89 -14.04
N LEU A 85 3.30 9.18 -14.76
CA LEU A 85 3.25 9.86 -16.06
C LEU A 85 2.57 9.02 -17.13
N LEU A 86 2.82 7.70 -17.16
CA LEU A 86 2.25 6.78 -18.16
C LEU A 86 0.77 6.47 -17.91
N GLU A 87 0.38 6.25 -16.65
CA GLU A 87 -1.00 5.98 -16.27
C GLU A 87 -1.87 7.24 -16.26
N GLY A 88 -1.25 8.41 -16.23
CA GLY A 88 -1.94 9.69 -16.12
C GLY A 88 -2.43 10.00 -14.71
N ARG A 89 -3.12 11.14 -14.59
CA ARG A 89 -3.49 11.77 -13.32
C ARG A 89 -4.62 11.05 -12.59
N GLY A 90 -5.50 10.37 -13.32
CA GLY A 90 -6.69 9.71 -12.78
C GLY A 90 -7.78 10.70 -12.30
N PRO A 91 -9.03 10.21 -12.13
CA PRO A 91 -10.20 11.08 -11.93
C PRO A 91 -10.24 11.77 -10.55
N LEU A 92 -9.58 11.24 -9.53
CA LEU A 92 -9.50 11.91 -8.22
C LEU A 92 -8.67 13.19 -8.26
N ARG A 93 -7.82 13.35 -9.28
CA ARG A 93 -7.00 14.57 -9.44
C ARG A 93 -7.82 15.80 -9.78
N ASP A 94 -9.00 15.60 -10.35
CA ASP A 94 -9.92 16.68 -10.71
C ASP A 94 -10.88 17.06 -9.56
N VAL A 95 -10.72 16.44 -8.38
CA VAL A 95 -11.52 16.70 -7.18
C VAL A 95 -10.75 17.66 -6.27
N PRO A 96 -11.18 18.95 -6.15
CA PRO A 96 -10.43 19.96 -5.40
C PRO A 96 -10.24 19.65 -3.91
N GLU A 97 -11.15 18.87 -3.32
CA GLU A 97 -11.12 18.49 -1.90
C GLU A 97 -10.12 17.36 -1.60
N VAL A 98 -9.53 16.74 -2.64
CA VAL A 98 -8.60 15.63 -2.48
C VAL A 98 -7.18 16.10 -2.73
N THR A 99 -6.36 16.05 -1.69
CA THR A 99 -4.92 16.32 -1.78
C THR A 99 -4.16 15.08 -2.24
N HIS A 100 -3.21 15.25 -3.14
CA HIS A 100 -2.37 14.16 -3.63
C HIS A 100 -0.92 14.34 -3.16
N ARG A 101 -0.33 13.25 -2.63
CA ARG A 101 1.07 13.15 -2.24
C ARG A 101 1.71 11.99 -2.97
N HIS A 102 2.87 12.24 -3.56
CA HIS A 102 3.61 11.22 -4.30
C HIS A 102 4.97 10.94 -3.63
N PHE A 103 5.15 9.70 -3.18
CA PHE A 103 6.36 9.25 -2.50
C PHE A 103 6.82 7.91 -3.09
N THR A 104 7.59 7.94 -4.17
CA THR A 104 8.10 6.71 -4.78
C THR A 104 8.93 5.89 -3.81
N LEU A 105 8.69 4.58 -3.72
CA LEU A 105 9.49 3.66 -2.90
C LEU A 105 10.54 2.89 -3.70
N LEU A 106 10.68 3.19 -4.98
CA LEU A 106 11.73 2.63 -5.82
C LEU A 106 12.78 3.70 -6.13
N PRO A 107 14.07 3.34 -6.23
CA PRO A 107 15.10 4.28 -6.64
C PRO A 107 14.85 4.72 -8.08
N GLU A 108 14.75 6.02 -8.30
CA GLU A 108 14.59 6.62 -9.61
C GLU A 108 15.78 7.52 -9.93
N ARG A 109 16.09 7.68 -11.22
CA ARG A 109 17.05 8.69 -11.66
C ARG A 109 16.41 10.06 -11.57
N GLY A 110 16.94 10.91 -10.70
CA GLY A 110 16.40 12.23 -10.40
C GLY A 110 15.66 12.27 -9.06
N HIS A 111 15.31 13.49 -8.63
CA HIS A 111 14.75 13.73 -7.30
C HIS A 111 13.25 14.05 -7.33
N HIS A 112 12.50 13.46 -8.27
CA HIS A 112 11.07 13.69 -8.39
C HIS A 112 10.33 12.82 -7.36
N THR A 113 10.17 13.33 -6.16
CA THR A 113 9.47 12.64 -5.07
C THR A 113 8.02 13.09 -4.93
N ASP A 114 7.65 14.22 -5.56
CA ASP A 114 6.27 14.74 -5.55
C ASP A 114 5.92 15.37 -6.91
N VAL A 115 5.51 14.55 -7.88
CA VAL A 115 5.09 15.01 -9.22
C VAL A 115 3.79 15.82 -9.18
N PHE A 116 3.01 15.74 -8.11
CA PHE A 116 1.76 16.49 -7.98
C PHE A 116 1.97 17.91 -7.44
N ALA A 117 3.16 18.20 -6.90
CA ALA A 117 3.54 19.56 -6.53
C ALA A 117 3.95 20.42 -7.73
N VAL A 118 4.15 19.82 -8.91
CA VAL A 118 4.61 20.49 -10.12
C VAL A 118 3.41 20.84 -11.00
N GLU A 119 3.40 22.02 -11.61
CA GLU A 119 2.42 22.36 -12.63
C GLU A 119 2.54 21.40 -13.82
N GLU A 120 1.42 21.12 -14.50
CA GLU A 120 1.38 20.12 -15.58
C GLU A 120 2.36 20.42 -16.72
N THR A 121 2.65 21.69 -16.95
CA THR A 121 3.63 22.17 -17.92
C THR A 121 5.08 21.87 -17.53
N ASP A 122 5.32 21.66 -16.26
CA ASP A 122 6.65 21.45 -15.68
C ASP A 122 6.88 20.00 -15.27
N LEU A 123 5.98 19.09 -15.65
CA LEU A 123 6.19 17.65 -15.42
C LEU A 123 7.43 17.19 -16.19
N PRO A 124 8.28 16.36 -15.56
CA PRO A 124 9.46 15.85 -16.24
C PRO A 124 9.08 15.04 -17.46
N GLU A 125 9.83 15.18 -18.55
CA GLU A 125 9.72 14.28 -19.68
C GLU A 125 10.10 12.86 -19.23
N LEU A 126 9.41 11.88 -19.81
CA LEU A 126 9.79 10.49 -19.60
C LEU A 126 11.22 10.28 -20.13
N PRO A 127 12.14 9.71 -19.33
CA PRO A 127 13.47 9.38 -19.80
C PRO A 127 13.40 8.50 -21.06
N ALA A 128 14.38 8.57 -21.96
CA ALA A 128 14.42 7.73 -23.16
C ALA A 128 14.43 6.22 -22.82
N ASP A 129 14.91 5.86 -21.63
CA ASP A 129 14.94 4.52 -21.06
C ASP A 129 13.78 4.25 -20.07
N TRP A 130 12.66 4.94 -20.26
CA TRP A 130 11.50 4.89 -19.36
C TRP A 130 11.00 3.45 -19.10
N ALA A 131 11.10 2.55 -20.06
CA ALA A 131 10.71 1.15 -19.89
C ALA A 131 11.57 0.42 -18.84
N GLU A 132 12.82 0.84 -18.66
CA GLU A 132 13.67 0.34 -17.58
C GLU A 132 13.40 1.05 -16.25
N SER A 133 12.79 2.23 -16.30
CA SER A 133 12.51 3.09 -15.14
C SER A 133 11.14 2.85 -14.53
N ILE A 134 10.18 2.22 -15.23
CA ILE A 134 8.83 1.93 -14.70
C ILE A 134 8.94 1.12 -13.41
N LEU A 135 9.70 0.04 -13.47
CA LEU A 135 10.07 -0.77 -12.32
C LEU A 135 11.58 -0.93 -12.35
N PRO A 136 12.34 0.06 -11.87
CA PRO A 136 13.78 -0.01 -11.87
C PRO A 136 14.22 -1.30 -11.20
N ARG A 137 15.26 -1.92 -11.71
CA ARG A 137 15.82 -3.16 -11.12
C ARG A 137 16.01 -2.89 -9.64
N GLN A 138 15.23 -3.59 -8.85
CA GLN A 138 15.29 -3.49 -7.42
C GLN A 138 16.71 -3.87 -7.03
N VAL A 139 17.41 -2.94 -6.40
CA VAL A 139 18.65 -3.28 -5.75
C VAL A 139 18.22 -4.10 -4.55
N ASP A 140 18.38 -5.42 -4.68
CA ASP A 140 18.06 -6.35 -3.62
C ASP A 140 18.99 -6.06 -2.44
N GLU A 141 18.43 -5.47 -1.39
CA GLU A 141 19.14 -5.30 -0.13
C GLU A 141 18.84 -6.48 0.78
N GLY A 142 19.87 -7.00 1.39
CA GLY A 142 19.80 -8.08 2.34
C GLY A 142 20.62 -9.31 1.97
N ASP A 143 20.52 -10.33 2.78
CA ASP A 143 21.18 -11.59 2.55
C ASP A 143 20.63 -12.27 1.29
N GLN A 144 21.52 -12.73 0.42
CA GLN A 144 21.13 -13.43 -0.83
C GLN A 144 20.35 -14.74 -0.54
N GLU A 145 20.38 -15.24 0.69
CA GLU A 145 19.58 -16.38 1.14
C GLU A 145 18.11 -16.02 1.35
N GLU A 146 17.76 -14.72 1.55
CA GLU A 146 16.38 -14.30 1.74
C GLU A 146 15.58 -14.37 0.41
N PRO A 147 14.26 -14.67 0.49
CA PRO A 147 13.41 -14.69 -0.69
C PRO A 147 13.42 -13.36 -1.45
N PRO A 148 13.36 -13.35 -2.80
CA PRO A 148 13.42 -12.13 -3.60
C PRO A 148 12.41 -11.04 -3.18
N ALA A 149 11.19 -11.42 -2.80
CA ALA A 149 10.19 -10.44 -2.33
C ALA A 149 10.59 -9.79 -1.00
N VAL A 150 11.20 -10.54 -0.08
CA VAL A 150 11.71 -10.01 1.20
C VAL A 150 12.84 -9.01 0.93
N ARG A 151 13.83 -9.38 0.11
CA ARG A 151 14.92 -8.48 -0.29
C ARG A 151 14.40 -7.20 -0.93
N SER A 152 13.40 -7.31 -1.79
CA SER A 152 12.74 -6.19 -2.43
C SER A 152 12.12 -5.21 -1.43
N TYR A 153 11.45 -5.72 -0.39
CA TYR A 153 10.82 -4.88 0.63
C TYR A 153 11.85 -4.22 1.52
N LEU A 154 12.94 -4.92 1.86
CA LEU A 154 14.09 -4.33 2.54
C LEU A 154 14.76 -3.25 1.66
N GLY A 155 14.79 -3.46 0.36
CA GLY A 155 15.27 -2.48 -0.62
C GLY A 155 14.47 -1.17 -0.60
N TYR A 156 13.15 -1.20 -0.46
CA TYR A 156 12.35 0.03 -0.30
C TYR A 156 12.78 0.82 0.94
N LEU A 157 13.03 0.12 2.03
CA LEU A 157 13.43 0.71 3.30
C LEU A 157 14.86 1.27 3.27
N ALA A 158 15.76 0.62 2.54
CA ALA A 158 17.15 1.02 2.43
C ALA A 158 17.36 2.19 1.47
N HIS A 159 16.60 2.20 0.35
CA HIS A 159 16.81 3.19 -0.71
C HIS A 159 15.91 4.42 -0.62
N ARG A 160 14.76 4.30 0.05
CA ARG A 160 13.77 5.37 0.16
C ARG A 160 13.21 5.54 1.59
N PRO A 161 14.06 5.52 2.62
CA PRO A 161 13.60 5.66 4.00
C PRO A 161 12.84 6.98 4.22
N GLU A 162 13.29 8.07 3.60
CA GLU A 162 12.65 9.38 3.68
C GLU A 162 11.21 9.36 3.13
N ASN A 163 10.95 8.61 2.05
CA ASN A 163 9.63 8.53 1.44
C ASN A 163 8.69 7.61 2.23
N VAL A 164 9.21 6.53 2.83
CA VAL A 164 8.43 5.72 3.78
C VAL A 164 8.01 6.56 4.97
N VAL A 165 8.94 7.34 5.55
CA VAL A 165 8.66 8.25 6.67
C VAL A 165 7.67 9.34 6.24
N ALA A 166 7.82 9.95 5.07
CA ALA A 166 6.92 10.98 4.56
C ALA A 166 5.50 10.45 4.35
N ALA A 167 5.35 9.23 3.81
CA ALA A 167 4.06 8.58 3.67
C ALA A 167 3.39 8.37 5.04
N LEU A 168 4.13 7.90 6.05
CA LEU A 168 3.61 7.69 7.41
C LEU A 168 3.30 9.02 8.12
N ARG A 169 4.07 10.08 7.89
CA ARG A 169 3.76 11.44 8.35
C ARG A 169 2.43 11.94 7.79
N THR A 170 2.22 11.70 6.50
CA THR A 170 0.94 12.03 5.84
C THR A 170 -0.21 11.28 6.49
N LEU A 171 -0.05 9.97 6.74
CA LEU A 171 -1.08 9.19 7.46
C LEU A 171 -1.31 9.70 8.88
N ALA A 172 -0.26 10.10 9.60
CA ALA A 172 -0.34 10.61 10.97
C ALA A 172 -0.98 11.99 11.06
N ALA A 173 -0.62 12.90 10.14
CA ALA A 173 -1.18 14.24 10.09
C ALA A 173 -2.68 14.21 9.84
N GLY A 174 -3.12 13.33 8.95
CA GLY A 174 -4.51 13.14 8.55
C GLY A 174 -5.18 14.45 8.11
N SER A 175 -6.05 14.35 7.15
CA SER A 175 -7.06 15.39 6.89
C SER A 175 -8.28 15.10 7.80
N ASP A 176 -9.27 16.00 7.77
CA ASP A 176 -10.57 15.78 8.44
C ASP A 176 -11.38 14.60 7.79
N GLY A 177 -10.76 13.81 6.92
CA GLY A 177 -11.35 12.70 6.21
C GLY A 177 -10.44 11.48 6.11
N ALA A 178 -10.78 10.56 5.23
CA ALA A 178 -10.01 9.37 4.95
C ALA A 178 -8.77 9.65 4.10
N THR A 179 -7.72 8.87 4.31
CA THR A 179 -6.52 8.83 3.45
C THR A 179 -6.44 7.46 2.77
N VAL A 180 -6.19 7.41 1.46
CA VAL A 180 -5.89 6.16 0.76
C VAL A 180 -4.41 6.09 0.41
N VAL A 181 -3.77 4.97 0.74
CA VAL A 181 -2.40 4.67 0.31
C VAL A 181 -2.43 3.59 -0.76
N HIS A 182 -1.76 3.83 -1.88
CA HIS A 182 -1.76 2.92 -3.01
C HIS A 182 -0.44 2.84 -3.77
N CYS A 183 -0.30 1.82 -4.60
CA CYS A 183 0.71 1.69 -5.65
C CYS A 183 0.05 1.08 -6.90
N ALA A 184 0.77 0.35 -7.74
CA ALA A 184 0.18 -0.35 -8.89
C ALA A 184 -0.81 -1.44 -8.48
N ALA A 185 -0.35 -2.41 -7.67
CA ALA A 185 -1.11 -3.57 -7.22
C ALA A 185 -1.74 -3.40 -5.82
N GLY A 186 -1.36 -2.35 -5.07
CA GLY A 186 -1.74 -2.23 -3.66
C GLY A 186 -1.19 -3.34 -2.77
N LYS A 187 -0.17 -4.04 -3.21
CA LYS A 187 0.38 -5.25 -2.60
C LYS A 187 1.72 -4.98 -1.91
N ASP A 188 2.77 -4.70 -2.67
CA ASP A 188 4.16 -4.67 -2.22
C ASP A 188 4.51 -3.37 -1.49
N ARG A 189 4.66 -2.27 -2.21
CA ARG A 189 4.97 -0.93 -1.66
C ARG A 189 3.92 -0.49 -0.64
N THR A 190 2.66 -0.62 -1.01
CA THR A 190 1.51 -0.37 -0.11
C THR A 190 1.56 -1.29 1.11
N GLY A 191 1.89 -2.57 0.92
CA GLY A 191 1.99 -3.55 1.99
C GLY A 191 3.02 -3.17 3.04
N VAL A 192 4.18 -2.67 2.64
CA VAL A 192 5.23 -2.21 3.56
C VAL A 192 4.75 -1.01 4.38
N VAL A 193 4.24 0.05 3.74
CA VAL A 193 3.75 1.25 4.46
C VAL A 193 2.61 0.91 5.41
N VAL A 194 1.68 0.06 4.97
CA VAL A 194 0.54 -0.40 5.81
C VAL A 194 1.03 -1.24 6.99
N ALA A 195 2.01 -2.13 6.78
CA ALA A 195 2.57 -2.93 7.88
C ALA A 195 3.16 -2.03 8.97
N PHE A 196 3.94 -1.00 8.60
CA PHE A 196 4.47 -0.02 9.55
C PHE A 196 3.35 0.74 10.30
N ALA A 197 2.35 1.22 9.57
CA ALA A 197 1.23 1.96 10.16
C ALA A 197 0.45 1.10 11.18
N LEU A 198 0.14 -0.15 10.82
CA LEU A 198 -0.61 -1.07 11.67
C LEU A 198 0.21 -1.51 12.90
N THR A 199 1.51 -1.78 12.75
CA THR A 199 2.38 -2.12 13.87
C THR A 199 2.47 -0.94 14.87
N VAL A 200 2.65 0.29 14.37
CA VAL A 200 2.65 1.50 15.23
C VAL A 200 1.29 1.69 15.92
N ALA A 201 0.19 1.36 15.26
CA ALA A 201 -1.15 1.37 15.87
C ALA A 201 -1.33 0.30 16.95
N GLY A 202 -0.40 -0.65 17.09
CA GLY A 202 -0.47 -1.75 18.05
C GLY A 202 -1.26 -2.95 17.56
N VAL A 203 -1.43 -3.11 16.25
CA VAL A 203 -2.01 -4.31 15.66
C VAL A 203 -1.00 -5.46 15.77
N PRO A 204 -1.39 -6.65 16.25
CA PRO A 204 -0.49 -7.81 16.33
C PRO A 204 0.07 -8.20 14.95
N ASP A 205 1.33 -8.64 14.91
CA ASP A 205 2.01 -9.01 13.66
C ASP A 205 1.24 -10.02 12.82
N GLU A 206 0.59 -11.01 13.44
CA GLU A 206 -0.22 -12.00 12.72
C GLU A 206 -1.43 -11.36 12.01
N GLU A 207 -2.00 -10.29 12.54
CA GLU A 207 -3.09 -9.55 11.91
C GLU A 207 -2.56 -8.64 10.79
N VAL A 208 -1.36 -8.05 10.96
CA VAL A 208 -0.65 -7.30 9.90
C VAL A 208 -0.34 -8.24 8.73
N VAL A 209 0.22 -9.41 9.01
CA VAL A 209 0.51 -10.47 8.02
C VAL A 209 -0.77 -10.94 7.33
N ALA A 210 -1.85 -11.12 8.09
CA ALA A 210 -3.14 -11.54 7.54
C ALA A 210 -3.74 -10.47 6.62
N ASP A 211 -3.67 -9.18 6.98
CA ASP A 211 -4.12 -8.11 6.09
C ASP A 211 -3.32 -8.09 4.78
N TYR A 212 -1.99 -8.19 4.85
CA TYR A 212 -1.16 -8.27 3.65
C TYR A 212 -1.56 -9.44 2.74
N ALA A 213 -1.76 -10.63 3.32
CA ALA A 213 -2.11 -11.85 2.60
C ALA A 213 -3.52 -11.81 1.97
N LEU A 214 -4.43 -10.94 2.43
CA LEU A 214 -5.78 -10.79 1.85
C LEU A 214 -5.75 -10.48 0.35
N THR A 215 -4.72 -9.82 -0.15
CA THR A 215 -4.56 -9.54 -1.59
C THR A 215 -4.53 -10.81 -2.44
N ALA A 216 -4.16 -11.96 -1.88
CA ALA A 216 -4.23 -13.25 -2.56
C ALA A 216 -5.67 -13.61 -3.00
N LYS A 217 -6.70 -13.12 -2.30
CA LYS A 217 -8.11 -13.42 -2.64
C LYS A 217 -8.57 -12.76 -3.95
N VAL A 218 -7.87 -11.72 -4.39
CA VAL A 218 -8.20 -10.93 -5.59
C VAL A 218 -7.07 -10.94 -6.61
N ILE A 219 -6.10 -11.84 -6.45
CA ILE A 219 -4.86 -11.79 -7.26
C ILE A 219 -5.12 -12.04 -8.75
N ASP A 220 -6.04 -12.92 -9.10
CA ASP A 220 -6.36 -13.23 -10.48
C ASP A 220 -6.96 -12.00 -11.21
N ASP A 221 -7.92 -11.33 -10.58
CA ASP A 221 -8.55 -10.12 -11.11
C ASP A 221 -7.53 -8.97 -11.17
N LEU A 222 -6.69 -8.84 -10.15
CA LEU A 222 -5.64 -7.84 -10.06
C LEU A 222 -4.60 -8.01 -11.17
N VAL A 223 -4.13 -9.24 -11.42
CA VAL A 223 -3.20 -9.54 -12.51
C VAL A 223 -3.85 -9.31 -13.87
N ALA A 224 -5.11 -9.68 -14.03
CA ALA A 224 -5.86 -9.41 -15.26
C ALA A 224 -5.95 -7.90 -15.55
N LYS A 225 -6.25 -7.08 -14.53
CA LYS A 225 -6.26 -5.61 -14.61
C LYS A 225 -4.89 -5.06 -15.01
N LEU A 226 -3.82 -5.48 -14.35
CA LEU A 226 -2.46 -5.00 -14.66
C LEU A 226 -2.00 -5.42 -16.06
N ARG A 227 -2.37 -6.62 -16.52
CA ARG A 227 -2.10 -7.06 -17.89
C ARG A 227 -2.81 -6.24 -18.96
N SER A 228 -3.94 -5.64 -18.63
CA SER A 228 -4.67 -4.76 -19.56
C SER A 228 -4.10 -3.33 -19.63
N SER A 229 -3.26 -2.95 -18.66
CA SER A 229 -2.59 -1.66 -18.65
C SER A 229 -1.34 -1.69 -19.52
N PRO A 230 -1.17 -0.74 -20.46
CA PRO A 230 0.05 -0.64 -21.28
C PRO A 230 1.33 -0.53 -20.43
N THR A 231 1.23 0.09 -19.27
CA THR A 231 2.35 0.31 -18.35
C THR A 231 2.89 -0.98 -17.74
N TYR A 232 2.00 -1.93 -17.40
CA TYR A 232 2.40 -3.14 -16.65
C TYR A 232 2.34 -4.41 -17.49
N ALA A 233 1.74 -4.38 -18.67
CA ALA A 233 1.47 -5.57 -19.49
C ALA A 233 2.73 -6.42 -19.73
N GLU A 234 3.85 -5.78 -20.09
CA GLU A 234 5.09 -6.49 -20.39
C GLU A 234 5.68 -7.22 -19.18
N ASP A 235 5.66 -6.60 -18.00
CA ASP A 235 6.15 -7.23 -16.77
C ASP A 235 5.24 -8.38 -16.32
N MET A 236 3.93 -8.21 -16.48
CA MET A 236 2.94 -9.21 -16.12
C MET A 236 2.90 -10.44 -17.03
N VAL A 237 3.38 -10.33 -18.27
CA VAL A 237 3.47 -11.48 -19.22
C VAL A 237 4.67 -12.37 -18.89
N ARG A 238 5.74 -11.80 -18.34
CA ARG A 238 6.99 -12.54 -18.07
C ARG A 238 6.88 -13.52 -16.89
N ARG A 239 5.84 -13.42 -16.06
CA ARG A 239 5.69 -14.21 -14.84
C ARG A 239 4.30 -14.82 -14.74
N ASP A 240 4.19 -16.00 -14.12
CA ASP A 240 2.90 -16.62 -13.84
C ASP A 240 2.18 -15.91 -12.66
N VAL A 241 0.87 -16.14 -12.54
CA VAL A 241 0.04 -15.55 -11.48
C VAL A 241 0.53 -15.96 -10.09
N ALA A 242 1.01 -17.20 -9.95
CA ALA A 242 1.49 -17.71 -8.67
C ALA A 242 2.71 -16.95 -8.15
N SER A 243 3.56 -16.42 -9.05
CA SER A 243 4.71 -15.58 -8.68
C SER A 243 4.30 -14.20 -8.17
N HIS A 244 3.10 -13.72 -8.51
CA HIS A 244 2.55 -12.45 -8.05
C HIS A 244 1.73 -12.58 -6.76
N THR A 245 1.35 -13.81 -6.37
CA THR A 245 0.54 -14.06 -5.18
C THR A 245 1.30 -13.70 -3.90
N PRO A 246 0.77 -12.80 -3.05
CA PRO A 246 1.41 -12.49 -1.78
C PRO A 246 1.34 -13.71 -0.85
N ARG A 247 2.44 -14.00 -0.20
CA ARG A 247 2.54 -15.07 0.79
C ARG A 247 2.69 -14.47 2.18
N ALA A 248 1.94 -14.99 3.14
CA ALA A 248 2.00 -14.56 4.53
C ALA A 248 3.45 -14.58 5.08
N GLU A 249 4.20 -15.61 4.70
CA GLU A 249 5.60 -15.82 5.10
C GLU A 249 6.51 -14.65 4.68
N THR A 250 6.22 -14.02 3.54
CA THR A 250 7.00 -12.86 3.06
C THR A 250 6.92 -11.69 4.04
N MET A 251 5.71 -11.29 4.43
CA MET A 251 5.54 -10.18 5.36
C MET A 251 6.01 -10.55 6.77
N ARG A 252 5.75 -11.77 7.22
CA ARG A 252 6.26 -12.26 8.51
C ARG A 252 7.78 -12.16 8.56
N ARG A 253 8.49 -12.64 7.53
CA ARG A 253 9.95 -12.56 7.49
C ARG A 253 10.49 -11.13 7.48
N VAL A 254 9.81 -10.21 6.81
CA VAL A 254 10.17 -8.77 6.83
C VAL A 254 10.02 -8.20 8.25
N LEU A 255 8.94 -8.50 8.96
CA LEU A 255 8.74 -8.03 10.34
C LEU A 255 9.77 -8.63 11.29
N GLU A 256 10.08 -9.93 11.19
CA GLU A 256 11.14 -10.59 11.96
C GLU A 256 12.50 -9.91 11.75
N LEU A 257 12.88 -9.64 10.49
CA LEU A 257 14.14 -8.97 10.18
C LEU A 257 14.19 -7.53 10.69
N LEU A 258 13.06 -6.83 10.69
CA LEU A 258 12.96 -5.51 11.30
C LEU A 258 13.10 -5.59 12.83
N ASP A 259 12.51 -6.61 13.46
CA ASP A 259 12.67 -6.82 14.90
C ASP A 259 14.12 -7.13 15.27
N GLU A 260 14.74 -8.07 14.56
CA GLU A 260 16.15 -8.47 14.77
C GLU A 260 17.15 -7.30 14.61
N ARG A 261 16.92 -6.42 13.63
CA ARG A 261 17.90 -5.37 13.25
C ARG A 261 17.65 -4.02 13.90
N HIS A 262 16.38 -3.71 14.22
CA HIS A 262 15.96 -2.37 14.62
C HIS A 262 15.05 -2.34 15.85
N GLY A 263 14.65 -3.49 16.41
CA GLY A 263 13.62 -3.56 17.44
C GLY A 263 12.22 -3.28 16.88
N GLY A 264 11.97 -3.77 15.66
CA GLY A 264 10.72 -3.67 14.94
C GLY A 264 10.55 -2.42 14.07
N PRO A 265 9.41 -2.29 13.39
CA PRO A 265 9.08 -1.11 12.58
C PRO A 265 9.18 0.21 13.34
N ALA A 266 8.78 0.25 14.61
CA ALA A 266 8.85 1.45 15.46
C ALA A 266 10.32 1.88 15.71
N GLY A 267 11.22 0.95 15.94
CA GLY A 267 12.64 1.21 16.11
C GLY A 267 13.29 1.69 14.81
N TRP A 268 12.96 1.07 13.68
CA TRP A 268 13.38 1.53 12.36
C TRP A 268 12.93 2.98 12.10
N LEU A 269 11.68 3.31 12.37
CA LEU A 269 11.12 4.65 12.23
C LEU A 269 11.87 5.67 13.07
N THR A 270 12.15 5.35 14.33
CA THR A 270 12.92 6.23 15.23
C THR A 270 14.30 6.54 14.65
N THR A 271 14.97 5.53 14.12
CA THR A 271 16.30 5.68 13.49
C THR A 271 16.26 6.60 12.25
N HIS A 272 15.12 6.64 11.56
CA HIS A 272 14.94 7.47 10.35
C HIS A 272 14.18 8.78 10.62
N GLY A 273 14.15 9.24 11.87
CA GLY A 273 13.63 10.55 12.24
C GLY A 273 12.10 10.66 12.35
N PHE A 274 11.39 9.54 12.47
CA PHE A 274 9.98 9.48 12.85
C PHE A 274 9.90 9.12 14.33
N GLY A 275 9.92 10.15 15.16
CA GLY A 275 10.10 10.01 16.60
C GLY A 275 8.84 9.57 17.35
N PRO A 276 8.95 9.42 18.69
CA PRO A 276 7.86 8.93 19.52
C PRO A 276 6.58 9.79 19.43
N GLU A 277 6.70 11.10 19.26
CA GLU A 277 5.54 12.01 19.10
C GLU A 277 4.80 11.75 17.81
N GLU A 278 5.51 11.57 16.70
CA GLU A 278 4.93 11.25 15.40
C GLU A 278 4.31 9.85 15.39
N GLN A 279 4.95 8.88 16.05
CA GLN A 279 4.39 7.54 16.25
C GLN A 279 3.12 7.57 17.10
N ALA A 280 3.07 8.41 18.15
CA ALA A 280 1.86 8.60 18.95
C ALA A 280 0.74 9.25 18.12
N ALA A 281 1.05 10.23 17.29
CA ALA A 281 0.08 10.86 16.38
C ALA A 281 -0.49 9.85 15.37
N LEU A 282 0.36 9.02 14.76
CA LEU A 282 -0.07 7.96 13.85
C LEU A 282 -0.96 6.93 14.55
N ARG A 283 -0.60 6.55 15.78
CA ARG A 283 -1.40 5.65 16.61
C ARG A 283 -2.77 6.26 16.91
N ALA A 284 -2.81 7.51 17.37
CA ALA A 284 -4.06 8.22 17.66
C ALA A 284 -4.94 8.29 16.40
N ARG A 285 -4.35 8.64 15.25
CA ARG A 285 -5.07 8.70 13.97
C ARG A 285 -5.75 7.39 13.59
N LEU A 286 -5.11 6.27 13.87
CA LEU A 286 -5.63 4.94 13.53
C LEU A 286 -6.55 4.35 14.60
N ARG A 287 -6.62 4.92 15.80
CA ARG A 287 -7.30 4.30 16.97
C ARG A 287 -8.35 5.17 17.65
N ASP A 288 -8.27 6.49 17.53
CA ASP A 288 -9.13 7.49 18.17
C ASP A 288 -9.95 8.25 17.11
#